data_e7179794d9bcb408c5f494bfdc36fab2
#
_entry.id   e7179794d9bcb408c5f494bfdc36fab2
#
_cell.length_a   1.000
_cell.length_b   1.000
_cell.length_c   1.000
_cell.angle_alpha   90.00
_cell.angle_beta   90.00
_cell.angle_gamma   90.00
#
_symmetry.space_group_name_H-M   'P 1'
#
loop_
_entity.id
_entity.type
_entity.pdbx_description
1 polymer ?
#
loop_
_entity_poly.entity_id
_entity_poly.type
_entity_poly.pdbx_seq_one_letter_code
_entity_poly.pdbx_strand_id
1 'polypeptide(L)'
;MRAHEAGWAHAAESVRGPAWLREPGDVNALVPLLWSSTAQKVDGVLEVGGVRVTDLVAEHGSPAYVLDEVDFRGRARAFNVAFADYDVYYAGKAFLCTTVASWVVEEGLCLDVCSAGELAVAQAAGVPPERIGLHGNNKSRSELITAVEVGVGRIIVDSFHEIARLAEITRQLGRSAKMLIRVTAGVEAHTHEYIATAHEDQKFGFSISSGDALEAARQISAIDGLELLGLHSHIGSQIFDSSGFEVAARRVLA
;
A
#
# COMPACT_ATOMS: atom_id res chain seq x y z
N MET A 1 3.87 -23.47 -27.02
CA MET A 1 2.67 -23.33 -26.17
C MET A 1 1.93 -22.08 -26.66
N ARG A 2 0.72 -22.20 -27.21
CA ARG A 2 -0.02 -20.99 -27.68
C ARG A 2 -0.63 -20.33 -26.45
N ALA A 3 -0.37 -19.04 -26.25
CA ALA A 3 -1.04 -18.26 -25.21
C ALA A 3 -2.55 -18.27 -25.45
N HIS A 4 -3.35 -18.35 -24.39
CA HIS A 4 -4.80 -18.34 -24.45
C HIS A 4 -5.29 -17.04 -25.09
N GLU A 5 -6.29 -17.12 -26.00
CA GLU A 5 -6.81 -15.97 -26.76
C GLU A 5 -7.26 -14.79 -25.88
N ALA A 6 -7.79 -15.08 -24.66
CA ALA A 6 -8.11 -14.05 -23.68
C ALA A 6 -6.89 -13.23 -23.21
N GLY A 7 -5.70 -13.81 -23.21
CA GLY A 7 -4.45 -13.10 -22.90
C GLY A 7 -4.04 -12.12 -24.01
N TRP A 8 -4.40 -12.41 -25.25
CA TRP A 8 -4.10 -11.54 -26.39
C TRP A 8 -5.00 -10.31 -26.47
N ALA A 9 -6.28 -10.45 -26.15
CA ALA A 9 -7.23 -9.34 -26.17
C ALA A 9 -6.91 -8.25 -25.16
N HIS A 10 -6.36 -8.64 -23.99
CA HIS A 10 -5.88 -7.69 -22.98
C HIS A 10 -4.43 -7.24 -23.21
N ALA A 11 -3.62 -8.01 -23.92
CA ALA A 11 -2.23 -7.66 -24.21
C ALA A 11 -2.07 -6.59 -25.28
N ALA A 12 -3.04 -6.44 -26.19
CA ALA A 12 -2.86 -5.58 -27.36
C ALA A 12 -2.95 -4.07 -27.04
N GLU A 13 -3.63 -3.65 -25.97
CA GLU A 13 -3.80 -2.24 -25.63
C GLU A 13 -3.30 -1.86 -24.23
N SER A 14 -3.36 -2.78 -23.25
CA SER A 14 -2.94 -2.49 -21.86
C SER A 14 -1.49 -2.88 -21.53
N VAL A 15 -0.81 -3.58 -22.41
CA VAL A 15 0.59 -4.07 -22.24
C VAL A 15 1.59 -3.30 -23.10
N ARG A 16 1.20 -2.24 -23.77
CA ARG A 16 2.18 -1.25 -24.16
C ARG A 16 2.59 -0.53 -22.88
N GLY A 17 3.67 -1.01 -22.28
CA GLY A 17 4.33 -0.30 -21.19
C GLY A 17 4.47 1.19 -21.53
N PRO A 18 4.78 2.04 -20.54
CA PRO A 18 4.92 3.48 -20.79
C PRO A 18 5.79 3.71 -22.03
N ALA A 19 5.51 4.75 -22.80
CA ALA A 19 6.16 5.05 -24.08
C ALA A 19 7.71 5.13 -24.02
N TRP A 20 8.25 5.26 -22.79
CA TRP A 20 9.68 5.22 -22.51
C TRP A 20 10.26 3.80 -22.35
N LEU A 21 9.40 2.78 -22.15
CA LEU A 21 9.83 1.39 -22.08
C LEU A 21 9.97 0.83 -23.51
N ARG A 22 11.17 0.82 -24.02
CA ARG A 22 11.50 0.22 -25.32
C ARG A 22 12.09 -1.18 -25.09
N GLU A 23 11.78 -2.10 -26.02
CA GLU A 23 12.49 -3.38 -26.02
C GLU A 23 14.00 -3.14 -26.12
N PRO A 24 14.79 -3.74 -25.23
CA PRO A 24 16.24 -3.61 -25.32
C PRO A 24 16.74 -4.25 -26.61
N GLY A 25 17.65 -3.62 -27.31
CA GLY A 25 18.31 -4.18 -28.51
C GLY A 25 19.14 -5.44 -28.21
N ASP A 26 19.52 -5.62 -26.96
CA ASP A 26 20.14 -6.82 -26.38
C ASP A 26 19.24 -7.33 -25.24
N VAL A 27 18.69 -8.54 -25.39
CA VAL A 27 17.84 -9.21 -24.36
C VAL A 27 18.59 -9.46 -23.04
N ASN A 28 19.91 -9.42 -23.06
CA ASN A 28 20.75 -9.53 -21.87
C ASN A 28 21.11 -8.18 -21.25
N ALA A 29 20.69 -7.05 -21.84
CA ALA A 29 20.93 -5.73 -21.27
C ALA A 29 20.09 -5.53 -20.00
N LEU A 30 20.69 -4.91 -19.00
CA LEU A 30 19.97 -4.47 -17.80
C LEU A 30 19.29 -3.14 -18.14
N VAL A 31 17.95 -3.13 -18.13
CA VAL A 31 17.16 -1.91 -18.32
C VAL A 31 17.10 -1.18 -16.97
N PRO A 32 17.72 0.01 -16.82
CA PRO A 32 17.88 0.66 -15.51
C PRO A 32 16.59 0.90 -14.74
N LEU A 33 15.45 1.08 -15.45
CA LEU A 33 14.15 1.33 -14.82
C LEU A 33 13.47 0.06 -14.28
N LEU A 34 13.92 -1.12 -14.70
CA LEU A 34 13.35 -2.41 -14.29
C LEU A 34 14.21 -3.13 -13.27
N TRP A 35 15.50 -2.85 -13.24
CA TRP A 35 16.46 -3.46 -12.34
C TRP A 35 16.72 -2.58 -11.12
N SER A 36 17.20 -3.17 -10.05
CA SER A 36 17.65 -2.39 -8.91
C SER A 36 18.83 -1.51 -9.28
N SER A 37 19.00 -0.40 -8.57
CA SER A 37 20.04 0.59 -8.86
C SER A 37 21.48 0.06 -8.76
N THR A 38 21.67 -1.03 -8.02
CA THR A 38 22.98 -1.67 -7.86
C THR A 38 23.20 -2.84 -8.82
N ALA A 39 22.18 -3.23 -9.61
CA ALA A 39 22.30 -4.34 -10.52
C ALA A 39 23.28 -4.02 -11.65
N GLN A 40 24.28 -4.87 -11.82
CA GLN A 40 25.31 -4.75 -12.85
C GLN A 40 25.77 -6.11 -13.34
N LYS A 41 26.44 -6.14 -14.48
CA LYS A 41 27.14 -7.34 -14.96
C LYS A 41 28.63 -7.16 -14.80
N VAL A 42 29.26 -8.08 -14.08
CA VAL A 42 30.71 -8.13 -13.87
C VAL A 42 31.18 -9.47 -14.42
N ASP A 43 32.08 -9.43 -15.40
CA ASP A 43 32.60 -10.62 -16.11
C ASP A 43 31.48 -11.54 -16.65
N GLY A 44 30.37 -10.94 -17.13
CA GLY A 44 29.22 -11.67 -17.66
C GLY A 44 28.28 -12.25 -16.60
N VAL A 45 28.54 -12.08 -15.30
CA VAL A 45 27.70 -12.53 -14.20
C VAL A 45 26.94 -11.34 -13.63
N LEU A 46 25.64 -11.53 -13.38
CA LEU A 46 24.82 -10.55 -12.69
C LEU A 46 25.24 -10.41 -11.22
N GLU A 47 25.39 -9.18 -10.78
CA GLU A 47 25.56 -8.81 -9.38
C GLU A 47 24.42 -7.89 -8.94
N VAL A 48 23.96 -8.07 -7.70
CA VAL A 48 22.96 -7.21 -7.05
C VAL A 48 23.47 -6.89 -5.65
N GLY A 49 23.51 -5.61 -5.28
CA GLY A 49 24.06 -5.19 -4.00
C GLY A 49 25.55 -5.54 -3.80
N GLY A 50 26.29 -5.72 -4.90
CA GLY A 50 27.70 -6.14 -4.88
C GLY A 50 27.91 -7.65 -4.67
N VAL A 51 26.84 -8.46 -4.69
CA VAL A 51 26.91 -9.91 -4.52
C VAL A 51 26.55 -10.60 -5.84
N ARG A 52 27.39 -11.55 -6.26
CA ARG A 52 27.16 -12.33 -7.49
C ARG A 52 25.98 -13.26 -7.30
N VAL A 53 25.03 -13.28 -8.24
CA VAL A 53 23.84 -14.15 -8.14
C VAL A 53 24.20 -15.64 -8.14
N THR A 54 25.34 -16.02 -8.73
CA THR A 54 25.87 -17.39 -8.66
C THR A 54 26.22 -17.82 -7.24
N ASP A 55 26.75 -16.90 -6.44
CA ASP A 55 27.16 -17.17 -5.06
C ASP A 55 25.91 -17.23 -4.16
N LEU A 56 24.93 -16.33 -4.39
CA LEU A 56 23.63 -16.38 -3.72
C LEU A 56 22.91 -17.73 -3.96
N VAL A 57 22.90 -18.21 -5.21
CA VAL A 57 22.29 -19.50 -5.53
C VAL A 57 23.06 -20.67 -4.94
N ALA A 58 24.39 -20.60 -4.90
CA ALA A 58 25.21 -21.65 -4.29
C ALA A 58 24.97 -21.76 -2.77
N GLU A 59 24.75 -20.63 -2.09
CA GLU A 59 24.54 -20.58 -0.65
C GLU A 59 23.07 -20.87 -0.26
N HIS A 60 22.10 -20.28 -0.98
CA HIS A 60 20.69 -20.27 -0.59
C HIS A 60 19.79 -21.13 -1.47
N GLY A 61 20.30 -21.63 -2.60
CA GLY A 61 19.54 -22.42 -3.57
C GLY A 61 18.71 -21.55 -4.54
N SER A 62 17.92 -22.24 -5.37
CA SER A 62 17.03 -21.65 -6.38
C SER A 62 15.70 -22.41 -6.38
N PRO A 63 14.54 -21.75 -6.58
CA PRO A 63 14.39 -20.31 -6.86
C PRO A 63 14.61 -19.43 -5.62
N ALA A 64 15.06 -18.17 -5.83
CA ALA A 64 15.27 -17.20 -4.76
C ALA A 64 14.77 -15.81 -5.18
N TYR A 65 14.18 -15.10 -4.23
CA TYR A 65 13.88 -13.67 -4.36
C TYR A 65 15.01 -12.87 -3.70
N VAL A 66 15.55 -11.91 -4.43
CA VAL A 66 16.64 -11.05 -3.95
C VAL A 66 16.09 -9.64 -3.74
N LEU A 67 16.21 -9.13 -2.52
CA LEU A 67 15.86 -7.76 -2.18
C LEU A 67 17.15 -6.94 -2.01
N ASP A 68 17.28 -5.91 -2.84
CA ASP A 68 18.40 -4.98 -2.79
C ASP A 68 18.14 -3.87 -1.75
N GLU A 69 18.85 -3.90 -0.64
CA GLU A 69 18.69 -2.93 0.44
C GLU A 69 18.96 -1.50 -0.02
N VAL A 70 20.01 -1.29 -0.83
CA VAL A 70 20.42 0.04 -1.29
C VAL A 70 19.33 0.66 -2.16
N ASP A 71 18.78 -0.13 -3.09
CA ASP A 71 17.69 0.31 -3.96
C ASP A 71 16.40 0.56 -3.17
N PHE A 72 16.02 -0.37 -2.28
CA PHE A 72 14.83 -0.23 -1.45
C PHE A 72 14.88 1.04 -0.60
N ARG A 73 15.97 1.23 0.15
CA ARG A 73 16.18 2.41 0.99
C ARG A 73 16.27 3.69 0.17
N GLY A 74 16.93 3.65 -0.99
CA GLY A 74 17.01 4.77 -1.92
C GLY A 74 15.65 5.25 -2.39
N ARG A 75 14.77 4.32 -2.76
CA ARG A 75 13.38 4.62 -3.16
C ARG A 75 12.56 5.13 -1.98
N ALA A 76 12.65 4.51 -0.81
CA ALA A 76 11.98 4.96 0.41
C ALA A 76 12.35 6.41 0.74
N ARG A 77 13.65 6.71 0.73
CA ARG A 77 14.17 8.08 0.97
C ARG A 77 13.69 9.08 -0.08
N ALA A 78 13.64 8.67 -1.35
CA ALA A 78 13.14 9.55 -2.43
C ALA A 78 11.68 9.95 -2.20
N PHE A 79 10.82 9.02 -1.78
CA PHE A 79 9.44 9.33 -1.41
C PHE A 79 9.37 10.24 -0.18
N ASN A 80 10.14 9.96 0.87
CA ASN A 80 10.17 10.79 2.08
C ASN A 80 10.60 12.23 1.78
N VAL A 81 11.59 12.42 0.94
CA VAL A 81 12.05 13.76 0.52
C VAL A 81 11.02 14.47 -0.34
N ALA A 82 10.40 13.75 -1.29
CA ALA A 82 9.39 14.34 -2.18
C ALA A 82 8.12 14.78 -1.43
N PHE A 83 7.80 14.13 -0.32
CA PHE A 83 6.62 14.37 0.50
C PHE A 83 7.00 14.75 1.95
N ALA A 84 8.01 15.60 2.13
CA ALA A 84 8.59 15.94 3.43
C ALA A 84 7.58 16.51 4.45
N ASP A 85 6.49 17.13 3.97
CA ASP A 85 5.44 17.70 4.82
C ASP A 85 4.30 16.71 5.11
N TYR A 86 4.45 15.44 4.72
CA TYR A 86 3.41 14.42 4.82
C TYR A 86 3.95 13.13 5.44
N ASP A 87 3.06 12.37 6.07
CA ASP A 87 3.36 10.99 6.48
C ASP A 87 3.30 10.06 5.25
N VAL A 88 4.44 9.54 4.83
CA VAL A 88 4.52 8.56 3.74
C VAL A 88 4.43 7.16 4.30
N TYR A 89 3.49 6.35 3.80
CA TYR A 89 3.27 4.97 4.24
C TYR A 89 3.78 3.97 3.21
N TYR A 90 4.62 3.04 3.67
CA TYR A 90 4.95 1.84 2.89
C TYR A 90 3.86 0.78 3.07
N ALA A 91 3.33 0.26 1.98
CA ALA A 91 2.30 -0.78 2.01
C ALA A 91 2.94 -2.16 2.28
N GLY A 92 2.83 -2.66 3.51
CA GLY A 92 3.41 -3.93 3.96
C GLY A 92 2.94 -5.13 3.15
N LYS A 93 1.74 -5.09 2.58
CA LYS A 93 1.23 -6.15 1.69
C LYS A 93 2.11 -6.43 0.46
N ALA A 94 2.97 -5.51 0.06
CA ALA A 94 3.88 -5.70 -1.08
C ALA A 94 4.97 -6.73 -0.73
N PHE A 95 5.62 -6.54 0.39
CA PHE A 95 6.54 -7.48 1.04
C PHE A 95 6.87 -6.97 2.44
N LEU A 96 6.74 -7.81 3.45
CA LEU A 96 7.05 -7.43 4.83
C LEU A 96 7.77 -8.56 5.58
N CYS A 97 8.91 -8.20 6.15
CA CYS A 97 9.61 -8.93 7.21
C CYS A 97 10.16 -7.92 8.21
N THR A 98 10.69 -8.37 9.33
CA THR A 98 11.22 -7.48 10.37
C THR A 98 12.30 -6.54 9.85
N THR A 99 13.20 -7.04 8.99
CA THR A 99 14.27 -6.25 8.38
C THR A 99 13.70 -5.11 7.51
N VAL A 100 12.73 -5.43 6.64
CA VAL A 100 12.09 -4.41 5.79
C VAL A 100 11.32 -3.39 6.62
N ALA A 101 10.60 -3.84 7.65
CA ALA A 101 9.90 -2.93 8.56
C ALA A 101 10.88 -1.96 9.26
N SER A 102 12.06 -2.44 9.67
CA SER A 102 13.11 -1.59 10.24
C SER A 102 13.62 -0.56 9.22
N TRP A 103 13.92 -1.00 7.99
CA TRP A 103 14.37 -0.08 6.92
C TRP A 103 13.34 1.02 6.63
N VAL A 104 12.06 0.66 6.58
CA VAL A 104 10.96 1.63 6.37
C VAL A 104 11.00 2.74 7.41
N VAL A 105 11.11 2.37 8.69
CA VAL A 105 11.13 3.34 9.79
C VAL A 105 12.42 4.15 9.82
N GLU A 106 13.56 3.52 9.57
CA GLU A 106 14.87 4.19 9.54
C GLU A 106 14.95 5.24 8.42
N GLU A 107 14.28 5.00 7.28
CA GLU A 107 14.18 5.99 6.19
C GLU A 107 13.05 7.02 6.43
N GLY A 108 12.44 7.03 7.61
CA GLY A 108 11.47 8.04 8.02
C GLY A 108 10.02 7.78 7.59
N LEU A 109 9.71 6.62 6.99
CA LEU A 109 8.37 6.28 6.54
C LEU A 109 7.53 5.66 7.67
N CYS A 110 6.23 5.69 7.48
CA CYS A 110 5.24 4.94 8.24
C CYS A 110 4.94 3.60 7.55
N LEU A 111 4.25 2.70 8.24
CA LEU A 111 3.96 1.35 7.75
C LEU A 111 2.45 1.08 7.71
N ASP A 112 1.93 0.71 6.55
CA ASP A 112 0.58 0.15 6.42
C ASP A 112 0.61 -1.36 6.57
N VAL A 113 -0.25 -1.88 7.44
CA VAL A 113 -0.48 -3.31 7.66
C VAL A 113 -1.95 -3.66 7.43
N CYS A 114 -2.26 -4.87 6.96
CA CYS A 114 -3.63 -5.29 6.67
C CYS A 114 -3.98 -6.67 7.26
N SER A 115 -3.16 -7.20 8.15
CA SER A 115 -3.42 -8.44 8.88
C SER A 115 -2.76 -8.45 10.25
N ALA A 116 -3.24 -9.34 11.12
CA ALA A 116 -2.62 -9.59 12.43
C ALA A 116 -1.15 -10.01 12.30
N GLY A 117 -0.82 -10.80 11.26
CA GLY A 117 0.55 -11.24 11.00
C GLY A 117 1.48 -10.08 10.66
N GLU A 118 1.04 -9.18 9.78
CA GLU A 118 1.82 -7.98 9.45
C GLU A 118 1.97 -7.04 10.65
N LEU A 119 0.91 -6.87 11.46
CA LEU A 119 0.99 -6.09 12.70
C LEU A 119 2.01 -6.71 13.68
N ALA A 120 2.02 -8.04 13.81
CA ALA A 120 2.99 -8.74 14.66
C ALA A 120 4.43 -8.56 14.15
N VAL A 121 4.65 -8.58 12.83
CA VAL A 121 5.96 -8.29 12.22
C VAL A 121 6.39 -6.85 12.53
N ALA A 122 5.47 -5.89 12.38
CA ALA A 122 5.75 -4.48 12.70
C ALA A 122 6.16 -4.29 14.18
N GLN A 123 5.44 -4.93 15.10
CA GLN A 123 5.76 -4.91 16.53
C GLN A 123 7.12 -5.57 16.82
N ALA A 124 7.39 -6.74 16.23
CA ALA A 124 8.66 -7.44 16.40
C ALA A 124 9.86 -6.66 15.85
N ALA A 125 9.64 -5.83 14.84
CA ALA A 125 10.63 -4.92 14.28
C ALA A 125 10.81 -3.63 15.10
N GLY A 126 10.00 -3.41 16.15
CA GLY A 126 10.05 -2.20 16.96
C GLY A 126 9.49 -0.96 16.27
N VAL A 127 8.60 -1.12 15.28
CA VAL A 127 7.94 0.03 14.63
C VAL A 127 7.12 0.79 15.67
N PRO A 128 7.31 2.11 15.83
CA PRO A 128 6.50 2.91 16.75
C PRO A 128 5.01 2.79 16.39
N PRO A 129 4.13 2.47 17.35
CA PRO A 129 2.70 2.24 17.07
C PRO A 129 2.02 3.39 16.33
N GLU A 130 2.37 4.62 16.65
CA GLU A 130 1.84 5.83 16.01
C GLU A 130 2.20 5.94 14.53
N ARG A 131 3.19 5.18 14.06
CA ARG A 131 3.60 5.08 12.66
C ARG A 131 2.97 3.91 11.91
N ILE A 132 2.04 3.19 12.54
CA ILE A 132 1.35 2.06 11.94
C ILE A 132 -0.07 2.47 11.52
N GLY A 133 -0.45 2.19 10.27
CA GLY A 133 -1.80 2.24 9.76
C GLY A 133 -2.37 0.83 9.60
N LEU A 134 -3.56 0.54 10.14
CA LEU A 134 -4.21 -0.76 9.99
C LEU A 134 -5.33 -0.68 8.96
N HIS A 135 -5.12 -1.32 7.81
CA HIS A 135 -6.10 -1.48 6.73
C HIS A 135 -6.87 -2.81 6.81
N GLY A 136 -7.85 -2.97 5.93
CA GLY A 136 -8.64 -4.18 5.74
C GLY A 136 -10.14 -3.91 5.77
N ASN A 137 -10.90 -4.64 4.95
CA ASN A 137 -12.37 -4.52 4.88
C ASN A 137 -13.10 -5.58 5.72
N ASN A 138 -12.38 -6.49 6.35
CA ASN A 138 -12.94 -7.53 7.20
C ASN A 138 -12.00 -7.82 8.39
N LYS A 139 -11.64 -6.76 9.11
CA LYS A 139 -10.82 -6.91 10.32
C LYS A 139 -11.58 -7.72 11.38
N SER A 140 -10.95 -8.75 11.89
CA SER A 140 -11.49 -9.54 12.98
C SER A 140 -11.54 -8.73 14.29
N ARG A 141 -12.39 -9.17 15.23
CA ARG A 141 -12.45 -8.53 16.56
C ARG A 141 -11.09 -8.58 17.27
N SER A 142 -10.35 -9.66 17.12
CA SER A 142 -9.01 -9.80 17.74
C SER A 142 -7.99 -8.84 17.14
N GLU A 143 -8.00 -8.63 15.81
CA GLU A 143 -7.13 -7.64 15.16
C GLU A 143 -7.43 -6.21 15.65
N LEU A 144 -8.71 -5.86 15.76
CA LEU A 144 -9.12 -4.56 16.28
C LEU A 144 -8.74 -4.37 17.75
N ILE A 145 -8.91 -5.39 18.59
CA ILE A 145 -8.46 -5.36 20.00
C ILE A 145 -6.96 -5.12 20.05
N THR A 146 -6.17 -5.91 19.34
CA THR A 146 -4.71 -5.75 19.31
C THR A 146 -4.30 -4.36 18.82
N ALA A 147 -4.94 -3.86 17.76
CA ALA A 147 -4.65 -2.52 17.24
C ALA A 147 -4.90 -1.40 18.28
N VAL A 148 -6.01 -1.49 19.03
CA VAL A 148 -6.34 -0.53 20.09
C VAL A 148 -5.41 -0.69 21.29
N GLU A 149 -5.06 -1.92 21.68
CA GLU A 149 -4.12 -2.19 22.79
C GLU A 149 -2.71 -1.71 22.45
N VAL A 150 -2.24 -1.93 21.23
CA VAL A 150 -0.95 -1.45 20.74
C VAL A 150 -0.96 0.07 20.60
N GLY A 151 -2.10 0.66 20.26
CA GLY A 151 -2.26 2.09 20.00
C GLY A 151 -1.75 2.49 18.63
N VAL A 152 -2.14 1.73 17.58
CA VAL A 152 -1.74 2.07 16.20
C VAL A 152 -2.17 3.50 15.84
N GLY A 153 -1.34 4.17 15.03
CA GLY A 153 -1.54 5.57 14.70
C GLY A 153 -2.85 5.87 14.00
N ARG A 154 -3.36 4.92 13.20
CA ARG A 154 -4.67 5.02 12.55
C ARG A 154 -5.24 3.67 12.16
N ILE A 155 -6.55 3.53 12.26
CA ILE A 155 -7.33 2.40 11.73
C ILE A 155 -8.17 2.92 10.59
N ILE A 156 -8.03 2.33 9.41
CA ILE A 156 -8.80 2.69 8.24
C ILE A 156 -10.11 1.90 8.27
N VAL A 157 -11.21 2.55 8.67
CA VAL A 157 -12.52 1.91 8.82
C VAL A 157 -13.25 1.79 7.48
N ASP A 158 -13.86 0.63 7.26
CA ASP A 158 -14.41 0.22 5.98
C ASP A 158 -15.94 0.01 6.03
N SER A 159 -16.55 -0.04 7.21
CA SER A 159 -17.97 -0.28 7.37
C SER A 159 -18.54 0.24 8.70
N PHE A 160 -19.86 0.49 8.75
CA PHE A 160 -20.57 0.83 9.99
C PHE A 160 -20.44 -0.25 11.07
N HIS A 161 -20.39 -1.51 10.65
CA HIS A 161 -20.21 -2.62 11.57
C HIS A 161 -18.84 -2.56 12.28
N GLU A 162 -17.79 -2.15 11.58
CA GLU A 162 -16.48 -1.96 12.16
C GLU A 162 -16.44 -0.78 13.12
N ILE A 163 -17.12 0.34 12.80
CA ILE A 163 -17.27 1.48 13.72
C ILE A 163 -17.94 1.04 15.02
N ALA A 164 -19.04 0.28 14.94
CA ALA A 164 -19.73 -0.22 16.11
C ALA A 164 -18.84 -1.16 16.96
N ARG A 165 -18.05 -2.02 16.33
CA ARG A 165 -17.07 -2.89 17.02
C ARG A 165 -16.00 -2.09 17.73
N LEU A 166 -15.43 -1.07 17.08
CA LEU A 166 -14.42 -0.21 17.67
C LEU A 166 -14.96 0.57 18.86
N ALA A 167 -16.19 1.09 18.78
CA ALA A 167 -16.87 1.74 19.89
C ALA A 167 -17.02 0.83 21.13
N GLU A 168 -17.34 -0.44 20.89
CA GLU A 168 -17.41 -1.42 21.99
C GLU A 168 -16.02 -1.72 22.57
N ILE A 169 -15.01 -1.95 21.70
CA ILE A 169 -13.66 -2.30 22.09
C ILE A 169 -13.01 -1.15 22.89
N THR A 170 -13.10 0.07 22.39
CA THR A 170 -12.51 1.24 23.07
C THR A 170 -13.11 1.45 24.46
N ARG A 171 -14.44 1.29 24.59
CA ARG A 171 -15.14 1.35 25.88
C ARG A 171 -14.69 0.22 26.82
N GLN A 172 -14.54 -1.01 26.34
CA GLN A 172 -14.10 -2.17 27.14
C GLN A 172 -12.67 -2.02 27.61
N LEU A 173 -11.79 -1.49 26.79
CA LEU A 173 -10.37 -1.33 27.10
C LEU A 173 -10.05 -0.01 27.83
N GLY A 174 -11.00 0.93 27.91
CA GLY A 174 -10.76 2.27 28.44
C GLY A 174 -9.71 3.03 27.62
N ARG A 175 -9.66 2.82 26.30
CA ARG A 175 -8.68 3.41 25.38
C ARG A 175 -9.41 4.10 24.22
N SER A 176 -8.69 4.97 23.52
CA SER A 176 -9.19 5.59 22.28
C SER A 176 -8.61 4.93 21.04
N ALA A 177 -9.30 5.10 19.90
CA ALA A 177 -8.86 4.69 18.59
C ALA A 177 -8.91 5.87 17.61
N LYS A 178 -7.83 6.08 16.87
CA LYS A 178 -7.72 7.07 15.81
C LYS A 178 -8.10 6.43 14.48
N MET A 179 -8.94 7.10 13.69
CA MET A 179 -9.52 6.49 12.50
C MET A 179 -9.49 7.40 11.28
N LEU A 180 -9.32 6.77 10.12
CA LEU A 180 -9.67 7.35 8.82
C LEU A 180 -10.86 6.58 8.25
N ILE A 181 -11.81 7.28 7.64
CA ILE A 181 -12.91 6.65 6.91
C ILE A 181 -12.45 6.35 5.50
N ARG A 182 -12.50 5.07 5.08
CA ARG A 182 -12.28 4.72 3.70
C ARG A 182 -13.48 5.12 2.85
N VAL A 183 -13.24 5.98 1.86
CA VAL A 183 -14.29 6.46 0.95
C VAL A 183 -14.02 6.01 -0.49
N THR A 184 -15.10 5.72 -1.22
CA THR A 184 -15.05 5.46 -2.65
C THR A 184 -15.26 6.77 -3.40
N ALA A 185 -14.22 7.22 -4.10
CA ALA A 185 -14.24 8.47 -4.87
C ALA A 185 -14.85 8.32 -6.27
N GLY A 186 -15.26 7.11 -6.67
CA GLY A 186 -15.82 6.84 -8.00
C GLY A 186 -14.82 7.10 -9.14
N VAL A 187 -13.52 6.89 -8.90
CA VAL A 187 -12.46 7.03 -9.90
C VAL A 187 -11.86 5.68 -10.19
N GLU A 188 -11.96 5.22 -11.43
CA GLU A 188 -11.23 4.06 -11.92
C GLU A 188 -9.92 4.50 -12.58
N ALA A 189 -8.81 3.90 -12.14
CA ALA A 189 -7.47 4.25 -12.62
C ALA A 189 -7.17 3.77 -14.05
N HIS A 190 -8.06 3.03 -14.70
CA HIS A 190 -7.84 2.38 -15.98
C HIS A 190 -8.56 3.03 -17.17
N THR A 191 -9.27 4.13 -16.99
CA THR A 191 -10.01 4.76 -18.08
C THR A 191 -9.32 6.00 -18.60
N HIS A 192 -8.75 5.88 -19.80
CA HIS A 192 -8.28 7.00 -20.62
C HIS A 192 -9.41 7.88 -21.16
N GLU A 193 -10.67 7.65 -20.86
CA GLU A 193 -11.79 8.46 -21.31
C GLU A 193 -12.84 8.69 -20.25
N TYR A 194 -13.17 9.89 -20.12
CA TYR A 194 -14.17 10.75 -19.52
C TYR A 194 -15.57 10.19 -19.23
N ILE A 195 -15.79 8.94 -18.93
CA ILE A 195 -17.12 8.48 -18.53
C ILE A 195 -17.04 7.81 -17.17
N ALA A 196 -17.23 8.65 -16.16
CA ALA A 196 -17.52 8.21 -14.80
C ALA A 196 -18.93 7.60 -14.74
N THR A 197 -19.08 6.40 -15.20
CA THR A 197 -20.01 5.43 -14.66
C THR A 197 -19.17 4.35 -13.99
N ALA A 198 -18.25 4.76 -13.16
CA ALA A 198 -17.60 3.87 -12.23
C ALA A 198 -18.69 3.32 -11.34
N HIS A 199 -18.96 2.04 -11.47
CA HIS A 199 -19.69 1.32 -10.44
C HIS A 199 -18.92 1.59 -9.15
N GLU A 200 -19.55 2.31 -8.22
CA GLU A 200 -19.03 2.45 -6.88
C GLU A 200 -18.72 1.04 -6.41
N ASP A 201 -17.45 0.74 -6.15
CA ASP A 201 -17.07 -0.58 -5.68
C ASP A 201 -17.68 -0.76 -4.28
N GLN A 202 -18.86 -1.35 -4.24
CA GLN A 202 -19.63 -1.58 -3.01
C GLN A 202 -18.90 -2.53 -2.05
N LYS A 203 -17.77 -3.09 -2.48
CA LYS A 203 -16.98 -4.01 -1.67
C LYS A 203 -16.12 -3.30 -0.62
N PHE A 204 -15.72 -2.06 -0.85
CA PHE A 204 -14.80 -1.34 0.01
C PHE A 204 -15.30 0.06 0.34
N GLY A 205 -15.28 0.37 1.64
CA GLY A 205 -15.46 1.73 2.13
C GLY A 205 -16.90 2.24 2.04
N PHE A 206 -17.01 3.53 2.27
CA PHE A 206 -18.28 4.27 2.28
C PHE A 206 -18.42 5.10 1.01
N SER A 207 -19.60 5.08 0.41
CA SER A 207 -19.90 5.93 -0.73
C SER A 207 -20.01 7.40 -0.31
N ILE A 208 -19.37 8.29 -1.08
CA ILE A 208 -19.53 9.74 -0.92
C ILE A 208 -20.91 10.16 -1.45
N SER A 209 -21.33 9.62 -2.60
CA SER A 209 -22.55 10.04 -3.29
C SER A 209 -23.83 9.61 -2.56
N SER A 210 -23.82 8.45 -1.87
CA SER A 210 -24.96 8.01 -1.06
C SER A 210 -25.11 8.77 0.26
N GLY A 211 -24.06 9.48 0.71
CA GLY A 211 -24.00 10.12 2.00
C GLY A 211 -23.50 9.23 3.14
N ASP A 212 -23.16 7.98 2.88
CA ASP A 212 -22.67 7.04 3.89
C ASP A 212 -21.36 7.50 4.54
N ALA A 213 -20.47 8.13 3.77
CA ALA A 213 -19.24 8.70 4.30
C ALA A 213 -19.50 9.80 5.34
N LEU A 214 -20.48 10.68 5.08
CA LEU A 214 -20.88 11.73 6.02
C LEU A 214 -21.54 11.14 7.26
N GLU A 215 -22.38 10.12 7.09
CA GLU A 215 -23.02 9.44 8.21
C GLU A 215 -21.98 8.72 9.09
N ALA A 216 -21.00 8.04 8.48
CA ALA A 216 -19.89 7.43 9.22
C ALA A 216 -19.09 8.46 10.02
N ALA A 217 -18.83 9.64 9.44
CA ALA A 217 -18.16 10.73 10.14
C ALA A 217 -18.95 11.23 11.34
N ARG A 218 -20.28 11.38 11.19
CA ARG A 218 -21.17 11.78 12.30
C ARG A 218 -21.18 10.75 13.42
N GLN A 219 -21.29 9.46 13.09
CA GLN A 219 -21.27 8.39 14.08
C GLN A 219 -19.96 8.36 14.85
N ILE A 220 -18.82 8.41 14.17
CA ILE A 220 -17.51 8.42 14.82
C ILE A 220 -17.38 9.62 15.75
N SER A 221 -17.74 10.82 15.27
CA SER A 221 -17.63 12.05 16.05
C SER A 221 -18.57 12.13 17.27
N ALA A 222 -19.63 11.31 17.28
CA ALA A 222 -20.58 11.25 18.39
C ALA A 222 -20.24 10.21 19.47
N ILE A 223 -19.20 9.38 19.24
CA ILE A 223 -18.85 8.28 20.13
C ILE A 223 -17.57 8.61 20.90
N ASP A 224 -17.65 8.66 22.21
CA ASP A 224 -16.49 8.83 23.08
C ASP A 224 -15.49 7.69 22.88
N GLY A 225 -14.19 8.04 22.77
CA GLY A 225 -13.12 7.10 22.55
C GLY A 225 -12.82 6.81 21.07
N LEU A 226 -13.61 7.36 20.13
CA LEU A 226 -13.30 7.32 18.71
C LEU A 226 -12.86 8.72 18.24
N GLU A 227 -11.71 8.79 17.54
CA GLU A 227 -11.15 10.03 17.03
C GLU A 227 -11.07 9.99 15.51
N LEU A 228 -11.86 10.82 14.82
CA LEU A 228 -11.80 10.93 13.37
C LEU A 228 -10.64 11.85 12.95
N LEU A 229 -9.66 11.29 12.25
CA LEU A 229 -8.52 12.04 11.71
C LEU A 229 -8.78 12.60 10.30
N GLY A 230 -9.66 11.94 9.52
CA GLY A 230 -9.94 12.34 8.14
C GLY A 230 -10.44 11.19 7.27
N LEU A 231 -10.23 11.35 5.97
CA LEU A 231 -10.68 10.41 4.95
C LEU A 231 -9.49 9.67 4.33
N HIS A 232 -9.76 8.46 3.83
CA HIS A 232 -8.82 7.66 3.05
C HIS A 232 -9.49 7.26 1.74
N SER A 233 -8.76 7.29 0.64
CA SER A 233 -9.22 6.78 -0.65
C SER A 233 -8.15 5.91 -1.30
N HIS A 234 -8.59 4.84 -1.97
CA HIS A 234 -7.72 3.96 -2.76
C HIS A 234 -8.30 3.86 -4.17
N ILE A 235 -7.50 4.16 -5.17
CA ILE A 235 -7.93 4.24 -6.56
C ILE A 235 -7.48 3.06 -7.43
N GLY A 236 -6.79 2.10 -6.83
CA GLY A 236 -6.31 0.89 -7.51
C GLY A 236 -4.84 0.60 -7.30
N SER A 237 -4.38 -0.46 -7.95
CA SER A 237 -2.99 -0.92 -7.95
C SER A 237 -2.40 -0.81 -9.34
N GLN A 238 -1.06 -0.77 -9.46
CA GLN A 238 -0.34 -0.73 -10.74
C GLN A 238 -0.76 0.47 -11.62
N ILE A 239 -0.89 1.63 -10.99
CA ILE A 239 -1.26 2.88 -11.67
C ILE A 239 0.02 3.53 -12.17
N PHE A 240 0.10 3.75 -13.48
CA PHE A 240 1.27 4.32 -14.15
C PHE A 240 1.11 5.81 -14.48
N ASP A 241 -0.10 6.36 -14.34
CA ASP A 241 -0.40 7.76 -14.60
C ASP A 241 -0.89 8.47 -13.32
N SER A 242 -0.38 9.67 -13.06
CA SER A 242 -0.71 10.41 -11.85
C SER A 242 -2.06 11.13 -11.91
N SER A 243 -2.69 11.27 -13.08
CA SER A 243 -3.94 12.03 -13.25
C SER A 243 -5.10 11.48 -12.43
N GLY A 244 -5.18 10.13 -12.30
CA GLY A 244 -6.18 9.48 -11.46
C GLY A 244 -6.10 9.88 -9.98
N PHE A 245 -4.89 10.07 -9.46
CA PHE A 245 -4.68 10.53 -8.08
C PHE A 245 -5.16 11.96 -7.87
N GLU A 246 -4.89 12.86 -8.83
CA GLU A 246 -5.35 14.25 -8.77
C GLU A 246 -6.89 14.32 -8.74
N VAL A 247 -7.55 13.59 -9.65
CA VAL A 247 -9.03 13.56 -9.70
C VAL A 247 -9.62 13.01 -8.41
N ALA A 248 -9.05 11.92 -7.87
CA ALA A 248 -9.51 11.33 -6.61
C ALA A 248 -9.32 12.31 -5.44
N ALA A 249 -8.16 12.94 -5.33
CA ALA A 249 -7.89 13.93 -4.28
C ALA A 249 -8.88 15.10 -4.34
N ARG A 250 -9.14 15.66 -5.52
CA ARG A 250 -10.14 16.73 -5.71
C ARG A 250 -11.54 16.31 -5.28
N ARG A 251 -11.97 15.08 -5.58
CA ARG A 251 -13.30 14.57 -5.16
C ARG A 251 -13.41 14.34 -3.66
N VAL A 252 -12.33 13.89 -3.03
CA VAL A 252 -12.31 13.66 -1.57
C VAL A 252 -12.28 14.97 -0.80
N LEU A 253 -11.67 16.04 -1.37
CA LEU A 253 -11.55 17.35 -0.74
C LEU A 253 -12.74 18.29 -1.02
N ALA A 254 -13.62 17.96 -1.96
CA ALA A 254 -14.81 18.73 -2.30
C ALA A 254 -15.98 18.44 -1.37
#